data_6afc25ec53a6c03477fef02b6925df09
#
_entry.id   6afc25ec53a6c03477fef02b6925df09
#
_cell.length_a   1.000
_cell.length_b   1.000
_cell.length_c   1.000
_cell.angle_alpha   90.00
_cell.angle_beta   90.00
_cell.angle_gamma   90.00
#
_symmetry.space_group_name_H-M   'P 1'
#
loop_
_entity.id
_entity.type
_entity.pdbx_description
1 polymer ?
#
loop_
_entity_poly.entity_id
_entity_poly.type
_entity_poly.pdbx_seq_one_letter_code
_entity_poly.pdbx_strand_id
1 'polypeptide(L)'
;MTKVWLENNEVKGDMDLSIFNYGQMGEIRLGLEHNLDVSVYTKPKYNWEQMREIRLGLESNLDVSIYAKPEYNQYQMEEIRLGLMKDLDATLYAKSEYNCDQMREIRLGLKDNLDVSAYARPEYNIYQMKKIHSDLANALDNTPKKMDL
;
A
#
# COMPACT_ATOMS: atom_id res chain seq x y z
N MET A 1 -23.94 -11.64 -6.61
CA MET A 1 -22.76 -11.28 -5.81
C MET A 1 -22.33 -12.45 -4.96
N THR A 2 -21.07 -12.81 -5.02
CA THR A 2 -20.50 -13.85 -4.17
C THR A 2 -20.29 -13.31 -2.76
N LYS A 3 -20.77 -14.07 -1.76
CA LYS A 3 -20.62 -13.72 -0.35
C LYS A 3 -19.90 -14.83 0.39
N VAL A 4 -19.12 -14.45 1.35
CA VAL A 4 -18.51 -15.35 2.33
C VAL A 4 -18.88 -14.85 3.73
N TRP A 5 -18.97 -15.76 4.67
CA TRP A 5 -19.34 -15.44 6.06
C TRP A 5 -18.74 -16.48 7.01
N LEU A 6 -18.77 -16.17 8.31
CA LEU A 6 -18.40 -17.13 9.35
C LEU A 6 -19.67 -17.80 9.91
N GLU A 7 -19.61 -19.10 10.04
CA GLU A 7 -20.66 -19.91 10.68
C GLU A 7 -19.97 -21.01 11.49
N ASN A 8 -20.21 -21.02 12.80
CA ASN A 8 -19.54 -21.96 13.72
C ASN A 8 -18.02 -21.97 13.59
N ASN A 9 -17.42 -20.78 13.47
CA ASN A 9 -15.98 -20.56 13.27
C ASN A 9 -15.42 -21.11 11.94
N GLU A 10 -16.28 -21.49 11.01
CA GLU A 10 -15.88 -21.91 9.67
C GLU A 10 -16.26 -20.85 8.64
N VAL A 11 -15.37 -20.66 7.66
CA VAL A 11 -15.67 -19.81 6.51
C VAL A 11 -16.61 -20.56 5.58
N LYS A 12 -17.77 -19.97 5.32
CA LYS A 12 -18.78 -20.46 4.38
C LYS A 12 -18.92 -19.44 3.25
N GLY A 13 -19.45 -19.88 2.14
CA GLY A 13 -19.66 -18.97 1.01
C GLY A 13 -20.64 -19.57 0.00
N ASP A 14 -21.17 -18.73 -0.85
CA ASP A 14 -21.99 -19.11 -2.00
C ASP A 14 -21.15 -19.37 -3.25
N MET A 15 -19.86 -19.56 -3.08
CA MET A 15 -18.90 -19.85 -4.13
C MET A 15 -18.05 -21.09 -3.76
N ASP A 16 -17.34 -21.62 -4.73
CA ASP A 16 -16.40 -22.72 -4.50
C ASP A 16 -15.15 -22.20 -3.77
N LEU A 17 -15.07 -22.45 -2.46
CA LEU A 17 -13.95 -22.01 -1.62
C LEU A 17 -12.69 -22.83 -1.84
N SER A 18 -12.79 -24.00 -2.53
CA SER A 18 -11.60 -24.83 -2.81
C SER A 18 -10.61 -24.18 -3.77
N ILE A 19 -11.01 -23.10 -4.44
CA ILE A 19 -10.11 -22.32 -5.30
C ILE A 19 -9.06 -21.53 -4.50
N PHE A 20 -9.27 -21.36 -3.19
CA PHE A 20 -8.32 -20.65 -2.33
C PHE A 20 -7.41 -21.64 -1.59
N ASN A 21 -6.15 -21.28 -1.46
CA ASN A 21 -5.22 -22.08 -0.67
C ASN A 21 -5.37 -21.75 0.83
N TYR A 22 -4.60 -22.46 1.67
CA TYR A 22 -4.67 -22.31 3.12
C TYR A 22 -4.38 -20.89 3.59
N GLY A 23 -3.34 -20.25 3.03
CA GLY A 23 -2.98 -18.86 3.40
C GLY A 23 -4.06 -17.88 3.02
N GLN A 24 -4.64 -18.01 1.82
CA GLN A 24 -5.74 -17.16 1.36
C GLN A 24 -6.97 -17.32 2.26
N MET A 25 -7.31 -18.56 2.61
CA MET A 25 -8.45 -18.82 3.52
C MET A 25 -8.20 -18.21 4.89
N GLY A 26 -6.96 -18.23 5.37
CA GLY A 26 -6.58 -17.59 6.63
C GLY A 26 -6.84 -16.09 6.62
N GLU A 27 -6.48 -15.39 5.55
CA GLU A 27 -6.71 -13.96 5.42
C GLU A 27 -8.20 -13.61 5.28
N ILE A 28 -8.96 -14.44 4.58
CA ILE A 28 -10.42 -14.28 4.48
C ILE A 28 -11.06 -14.45 5.87
N ARG A 29 -10.65 -15.47 6.62
CA ARG A 29 -11.14 -15.71 7.98
C ARG A 29 -10.86 -14.52 8.91
N LEU A 30 -9.62 -14.05 8.94
CA LEU A 30 -9.22 -12.90 9.78
C LEU A 30 -10.05 -11.66 9.45
N GLY A 31 -10.26 -11.38 8.19
CA GLY A 31 -11.10 -10.25 7.79
C GLY A 31 -12.54 -10.38 8.29
N LEU A 32 -13.12 -11.57 8.18
CA LEU A 32 -14.47 -11.84 8.69
C LEU A 32 -14.53 -11.72 10.22
N GLU A 33 -13.53 -12.21 10.92
CA GLU A 33 -13.44 -12.09 12.39
C GLU A 33 -13.39 -10.62 12.84
N HIS A 34 -12.80 -9.75 12.02
CA HIS A 34 -12.70 -8.32 12.30
C HIS A 34 -13.86 -7.51 11.68
N ASN A 35 -14.88 -8.16 11.18
CA ASN A 35 -16.06 -7.53 10.55
C ASN A 35 -15.72 -6.63 9.37
N LEU A 36 -14.71 -7.00 8.59
CA LEU A 36 -14.28 -6.27 7.41
C LEU A 36 -15.09 -6.70 6.18
N ASP A 37 -15.19 -5.82 5.19
CA ASP A 37 -15.71 -6.17 3.88
C ASP A 37 -14.67 -6.95 3.08
N VAL A 38 -14.63 -8.27 3.29
CA VAL A 38 -13.66 -9.14 2.63
C VAL A 38 -13.91 -9.33 1.13
N SER A 39 -15.07 -8.89 0.62
CA SER A 39 -15.36 -8.97 -0.81
C SER A 39 -14.33 -8.24 -1.65
N VAL A 40 -13.67 -7.24 -1.07
CA VAL A 40 -12.61 -6.47 -1.72
C VAL A 40 -11.46 -7.37 -2.16
N TYR A 41 -11.12 -8.39 -1.36
CA TYR A 41 -9.95 -9.24 -1.63
C TYR A 41 -10.25 -10.74 -1.75
N THR A 42 -11.48 -11.18 -1.57
CA THR A 42 -11.86 -12.60 -1.74
C THR A 42 -11.88 -12.96 -3.23
N LYS A 43 -10.69 -12.96 -3.82
CA LYS A 43 -10.48 -13.17 -5.25
C LYS A 43 -9.22 -14.00 -5.43
N PRO A 44 -9.25 -15.10 -6.22
CA PRO A 44 -8.10 -15.99 -6.36
C PRO A 44 -6.88 -15.33 -7.03
N LYS A 45 -7.07 -14.19 -7.72
CA LYS A 45 -5.99 -13.43 -8.34
C LYS A 45 -5.04 -12.78 -7.33
N TYR A 46 -5.45 -12.65 -6.07
CA TYR A 46 -4.58 -12.16 -5.00
C TYR A 46 -3.95 -13.35 -4.27
N ASN A 47 -2.64 -13.33 -4.09
CA ASN A 47 -2.01 -14.27 -3.17
C ASN A 47 -2.30 -13.86 -1.72
N TRP A 48 -1.94 -14.70 -0.74
CA TRP A 48 -2.28 -14.41 0.64
C TRP A 48 -1.56 -13.18 1.20
N GLU A 49 -0.33 -12.89 0.73
CA GLU A 49 0.41 -11.69 1.13
C GLU A 49 -0.27 -10.42 0.61
N GLN A 50 -0.76 -10.44 -0.62
CA GLN A 50 -1.55 -9.33 -1.17
C GLN A 50 -2.86 -9.15 -0.39
N MET A 51 -3.56 -10.24 -0.11
CA MET A 51 -4.78 -10.22 0.71
C MET A 51 -4.51 -9.61 2.08
N ARG A 52 -3.38 -9.96 2.70
CA ARG A 52 -2.97 -9.42 3.98
C ARG A 52 -2.80 -7.91 3.95
N GLU A 53 -2.11 -7.39 2.93
CA GLU A 53 -1.91 -5.95 2.80
C GLU A 53 -3.24 -5.20 2.60
N ILE A 54 -4.16 -5.78 1.85
CA ILE A 54 -5.50 -5.21 1.69
C ILE A 54 -6.27 -5.26 3.02
N ARG A 55 -6.24 -6.41 3.73
CA ARG A 55 -6.89 -6.55 5.04
C ARG A 55 -6.36 -5.52 6.04
N LEU A 56 -5.04 -5.35 6.13
CA LEU A 56 -4.44 -4.37 7.04
C LEU A 56 -4.90 -2.95 6.73
N GLY A 57 -5.05 -2.60 5.47
CA GLY A 57 -5.59 -1.30 5.07
C GLY A 57 -7.05 -1.13 5.50
N LEU A 58 -7.87 -2.16 5.30
CA LEU A 58 -9.27 -2.14 5.74
C LEU A 58 -9.38 -1.99 7.27
N GLU A 59 -8.52 -2.66 8.03
CA GLU A 59 -8.47 -2.53 9.50
C GLU A 59 -8.15 -1.10 9.95
N SER A 60 -7.38 -0.38 9.15
CA SER A 60 -7.01 1.01 9.43
C SER A 60 -7.95 2.03 8.76
N ASN A 61 -9.06 1.59 8.22
CA ASN A 61 -10.05 2.42 7.51
C ASN A 61 -9.45 3.24 6.36
N LEU A 62 -8.46 2.67 5.67
CA LEU A 62 -7.85 3.30 4.51
C LEU A 62 -8.67 3.05 3.24
N ASP A 63 -8.54 3.93 2.26
CA ASP A 63 -9.08 3.70 0.93
C ASP A 63 -8.17 2.72 0.19
N VAL A 64 -8.43 1.42 0.35
CA VAL A 64 -7.64 0.36 -0.26
C VAL A 64 -7.80 0.28 -1.78
N SER A 65 -8.81 0.95 -2.34
CA SER A 65 -9.01 0.95 -3.80
C SER A 65 -7.79 1.51 -4.55
N ILE A 66 -6.97 2.29 -3.87
CA ILE A 66 -5.74 2.86 -4.44
C ILE A 66 -4.73 1.75 -4.75
N TYR A 67 -4.69 0.67 -3.97
CA TYR A 67 -3.71 -0.39 -4.15
C TYR A 67 -4.27 -1.82 -4.24
N ALA A 68 -5.56 -2.02 -4.03
CA ALA A 68 -6.18 -3.34 -4.16
C ALA A 68 -6.29 -3.73 -5.65
N LYS A 69 -5.15 -3.99 -6.26
CA LYS A 69 -5.01 -4.31 -7.68
C LYS A 69 -3.96 -5.41 -7.82
N PRO A 70 -4.22 -6.46 -8.62
CA PRO A 70 -3.31 -7.61 -8.71
C PRO A 70 -1.94 -7.29 -9.34
N GLU A 71 -1.81 -6.19 -10.08
CA GLU A 71 -0.54 -5.77 -10.65
C GLU A 71 0.47 -5.28 -9.60
N TYR A 72 0.02 -4.94 -8.38
CA TYR A 72 0.93 -4.62 -7.29
C TYR A 72 1.30 -5.89 -6.53
N ASN A 73 2.59 -6.12 -6.30
CA ASN A 73 3.01 -7.16 -5.38
C ASN A 73 2.81 -6.70 -3.93
N GLN A 74 2.98 -7.60 -2.97
CA GLN A 74 2.77 -7.26 -1.55
C GLN A 74 3.67 -6.13 -1.05
N TYR A 75 4.88 -6.02 -1.55
CA TYR A 75 5.82 -4.97 -1.15
C TYR A 75 5.41 -3.60 -1.68
N GLN A 76 4.92 -3.54 -2.91
CA GLN A 76 4.35 -2.31 -3.47
C GLN A 76 3.10 -1.90 -2.71
N MET A 77 2.21 -2.86 -2.41
CA MET A 77 1.01 -2.61 -1.62
C MET A 77 1.37 -2.07 -0.23
N GLU A 78 2.39 -2.64 0.42
CA GLU A 78 2.86 -2.17 1.72
C GLU A 78 3.30 -0.71 1.67
N GLU A 79 4.10 -0.32 0.68
CA GLU A 79 4.57 1.06 0.55
C GLU A 79 3.42 2.05 0.31
N ILE A 80 2.43 1.66 -0.47
CA ILE A 80 1.24 2.49 -0.68
C ILE A 80 0.43 2.61 0.62
N ARG A 81 0.20 1.48 1.31
CA ARG A 81 -0.52 1.45 2.60
C ARG A 81 0.17 2.33 3.64
N LEU A 82 1.51 2.25 3.75
CA LEU A 82 2.27 3.06 4.70
C LEU A 82 2.12 4.56 4.42
N GLY A 83 2.10 4.95 3.16
CA GLY A 83 1.85 6.35 2.79
C GLY A 83 0.46 6.80 3.20
N LEU A 84 -0.55 5.99 2.91
CA LEU A 84 -1.94 6.30 3.29
C LEU A 84 -2.11 6.40 4.81
N MET A 85 -1.42 5.56 5.58
CA MET A 85 -1.45 5.60 7.05
C MET A 85 -0.88 6.90 7.62
N LYS A 86 -0.02 7.58 6.88
CA LYS A 86 0.60 8.85 7.28
C LYS A 86 -0.05 10.05 6.60
N ASP A 87 -1.20 9.88 5.99
CA ASP A 87 -1.92 10.92 5.25
C ASP A 87 -1.08 11.57 4.14
N LEU A 88 -0.15 10.81 3.57
CA LEU A 88 0.65 11.25 2.43
C LEU A 88 -0.13 11.03 1.14
N ASP A 89 0.15 11.82 0.12
CA ASP A 89 -0.46 11.64 -1.19
C ASP A 89 0.19 10.45 -1.92
N ALA A 90 -0.23 9.24 -1.57
CA ALA A 90 0.29 8.01 -2.15
C ALA A 90 -0.03 7.89 -3.66
N THR A 91 -0.99 8.67 -4.17
CA THR A 91 -1.32 8.63 -5.61
C THR A 91 -0.14 9.07 -6.47
N LEU A 92 0.80 9.83 -5.91
CA LEU A 92 1.99 10.26 -6.63
C LEU A 92 2.93 9.10 -6.96
N TYR A 93 2.86 7.99 -6.21
CA TYR A 93 3.71 6.83 -6.46
C TYR A 93 2.94 5.50 -6.60
N ALA A 94 1.63 5.50 -6.43
CA ALA A 94 0.81 4.30 -6.61
C ALA A 94 0.66 3.99 -8.10
N LYS A 95 1.76 3.53 -8.68
CA LYS A 95 1.88 3.19 -10.11
C LYS A 95 2.73 1.92 -10.22
N SER A 96 2.27 0.96 -11.01
CA SER A 96 2.93 -0.34 -11.12
C SER A 96 4.34 -0.28 -11.73
N GLU A 97 4.68 0.80 -12.46
CA GLU A 97 6.02 1.03 -13.01
C GLU A 97 7.09 1.27 -11.94
N TYR A 98 6.70 1.68 -10.73
CA TYR A 98 7.65 1.82 -9.63
C TYR A 98 7.79 0.49 -8.90
N ASN A 99 9.02 0.07 -8.64
CA ASN A 99 9.24 -1.03 -7.69
C ASN A 99 9.09 -0.53 -6.25
N CYS A 100 9.09 -1.44 -5.28
CA CYS A 100 8.87 -1.06 -3.88
C CYS A 100 9.94 -0.12 -3.33
N ASP A 101 11.20 -0.24 -3.78
CA ASP A 101 12.28 0.64 -3.34
C ASP A 101 12.09 2.07 -3.86
N GLN A 102 11.69 2.21 -5.12
CA GLN A 102 11.35 3.50 -5.70
C GLN A 102 10.16 4.13 -4.98
N MET A 103 9.12 3.35 -4.72
CA MET A 103 7.95 3.80 -3.96
C MET A 103 8.35 4.31 -2.57
N ARG A 104 9.24 3.58 -1.90
CA ARG A 104 9.73 3.97 -0.57
C ARG A 104 10.44 5.32 -0.60
N GLU A 105 11.32 5.52 -1.57
CA GLU A 105 12.04 6.80 -1.68
C GLU A 105 11.11 7.98 -1.94
N ILE A 106 10.09 7.79 -2.79
CA ILE A 106 9.09 8.83 -3.02
C ILE A 106 8.29 9.08 -1.74
N ARG A 107 7.86 8.02 -1.04
CA ARG A 107 7.13 8.13 0.23
C ARG A 107 7.94 8.87 1.28
N LEU A 108 9.23 8.55 1.42
CA LEU A 108 10.12 9.23 2.36
C LEU A 108 10.30 10.72 2.02
N GLY A 109 10.37 11.05 0.75
CA GLY A 109 10.42 12.45 0.31
C GLY A 109 9.13 13.20 0.67
N LEU A 110 7.98 12.58 0.46
CA LEU A 110 6.69 13.16 0.87
C LEU A 110 6.62 13.35 2.38
N LYS A 111 7.13 12.40 3.16
CA LYS A 111 7.22 12.50 4.62
C LYS A 111 8.07 13.70 5.05
N ASP A 112 9.13 13.99 4.32
CA ASP A 112 10.06 15.11 4.58
C ASP A 112 9.57 16.42 3.95
N ASN A 113 8.36 16.47 3.41
CA ASN A 113 7.76 17.62 2.75
C ASN A 113 8.56 18.14 1.55
N LEU A 114 9.23 17.23 0.83
CA LEU A 114 9.99 17.57 -0.36
C LEU A 114 9.09 17.57 -1.60
N ASP A 115 9.47 18.36 -2.59
CA ASP A 115 8.86 18.28 -3.92
C ASP A 115 9.39 17.05 -4.65
N VAL A 116 8.68 15.92 -4.51
CA VAL A 116 9.10 14.64 -5.10
C VAL A 116 8.99 14.62 -6.63
N SER A 117 8.33 15.61 -7.25
CA SER A 117 8.23 15.67 -8.71
C SER A 117 9.61 15.74 -9.37
N ALA A 118 10.63 16.17 -8.64
CA ALA A 118 12.01 16.23 -9.12
C ALA A 118 12.59 14.83 -9.40
N TYR A 119 12.07 13.78 -8.74
CA TYR A 119 12.62 12.42 -8.90
C TYR A 119 11.57 11.31 -8.98
N ALA A 120 10.30 11.62 -8.85
CA ALA A 120 9.22 10.63 -8.99
C ALA A 120 9.04 10.27 -10.47
N ARG A 121 10.00 9.55 -11.02
CA ARG A 121 10.08 9.11 -12.41
C ARG A 121 10.54 7.65 -12.47
N PRO A 122 9.82 6.76 -13.17
CA PRO A 122 10.18 5.34 -13.22
C PRO A 122 11.56 5.05 -13.80
N GLU A 123 12.08 5.93 -14.67
CA GLU A 123 13.39 5.80 -15.29
C GLU A 123 14.56 6.03 -14.34
N TYR A 124 14.31 6.66 -13.17
CA TYR A 124 15.35 6.84 -12.16
C TYR A 124 15.47 5.59 -11.30
N ASN A 125 16.69 5.08 -11.15
CA ASN A 125 16.96 3.99 -10.23
C ASN A 125 17.00 4.51 -8.79
N ILE A 126 17.06 3.58 -7.83
CA ILE A 126 17.02 3.93 -6.40
C ILE A 126 18.18 4.85 -5.99
N TYR A 127 19.37 4.67 -6.60
CA TYR A 127 20.54 5.50 -6.27
C TYR A 127 20.36 6.94 -6.74
N GLN A 128 19.80 7.12 -7.93
CA GLN A 128 19.48 8.45 -8.48
C GLN A 128 18.42 9.14 -7.61
N MET A 129 17.39 8.42 -7.22
CA MET A 129 16.33 8.95 -6.36
C MET A 129 16.88 9.36 -5.00
N LYS A 130 17.70 8.52 -4.37
CA LYS A 130 18.31 8.82 -3.07
C LYS A 130 19.19 10.06 -3.12
N LYS A 131 19.95 10.22 -4.20
CA LYS A 131 20.79 11.39 -4.36
C LYS A 131 19.97 12.68 -4.48
N ILE A 132 18.94 12.67 -5.31
CA ILE A 132 18.06 13.84 -5.48
C ILE A 132 17.35 14.15 -4.17
N HIS A 133 16.85 13.13 -3.46
CA HIS A 133 16.21 13.27 -2.14
C HIS A 133 17.19 13.96 -1.17
N SER A 134 18.43 13.47 -1.07
CA SER A 134 19.45 14.06 -0.19
C SER A 134 19.76 15.49 -0.55
N ASP A 135 19.91 15.79 -1.84
CA ASP A 135 20.20 17.14 -2.31
C ASP A 135 19.07 18.11 -1.95
N LEU A 136 17.82 17.68 -2.12
CA LEU A 136 16.65 18.48 -1.77
C LEU A 136 16.53 18.69 -0.24
N ALA A 137 16.77 17.66 0.54
CA ALA A 137 16.74 17.73 2.00
C ALA A 137 17.81 18.67 2.54
N ASN A 138 19.04 18.58 1.99
CA ASN A 138 20.15 19.47 2.36
C ASN A 138 19.87 20.93 1.98
N ALA A 139 19.22 21.16 0.84
CA ALA A 139 18.85 22.51 0.42
C ALA A 139 17.85 23.14 1.39
N LEU A 140 16.90 22.37 1.93
CA LEU A 140 15.98 22.87 2.94
C LEU A 140 16.68 23.20 4.25
N ASP A 141 17.59 22.34 4.73
CA ASP A 141 18.35 22.57 5.96
C ASP A 141 19.24 23.81 5.89
N ASN A 142 19.73 24.15 4.69
CA ASN A 142 20.61 25.29 4.45
C ASN A 142 19.86 26.58 4.12
N THR A 143 18.52 26.55 4.04
CA THR A 143 17.73 27.75 3.78
C THR A 143 17.73 28.63 5.02
N PRO A 144 18.11 29.95 4.91
CA PRO A 144 18.08 30.84 6.07
C PRO A 144 16.66 30.92 6.64
N LYS A 145 16.52 30.65 7.93
CA LYS A 145 15.25 30.86 8.64
C LYS A 145 14.98 32.35 8.69
N LYS A 146 13.79 32.78 8.25
CA LYS A 146 13.35 34.17 8.46
C LYS A 146 13.28 34.39 9.96
N MET A 147 14.07 35.37 10.43
CA MET A 147 13.89 35.83 11.80
C MET A 147 12.63 36.71 11.85
N ASP A 148 11.65 36.33 12.64
CA ASP A 148 10.53 37.21 12.98
C ASP A 148 11.07 38.28 13.92
N LEU A 149 11.10 39.50 13.37
CA LEU A 149 11.45 40.68 14.18
C LEU A 149 10.21 41.19 14.91
#